data_c9e174ad3decc31f53d9e000b388bbc7
#
_entry.id   c9e174ad3decc31f53d9e000b388bbc7
#
_cell.length_a   1.000
_cell.length_b   1.000
_cell.length_c   1.000
_cell.angle_alpha   90.00
_cell.angle_beta   90.00
_cell.angle_gamma   90.00
#
_symmetry.space_group_name_H-M   'P 1'
#
loop_
_entity.id
_entity.type
_entity.pdbx_description
1 polymer ?
#
loop_
_entity_poly.entity_id
_entity_poly.type
_entity_poly.pdbx_seq_one_letter_code
_entity_poly.pdbx_strand_id
1 'polypeptide(L)'
;VLSPDQIEEAGERVAAVYREIEARMLDHLARAMAEGWEKSPRTVTEAALLAQSKAEELRRMVEEFRPYIDAAVLEVVEECLEASDEDDVARAGGSPEWPAQIDATVRGMAEVLGRDNIQMAEGAKQAFLGASIEAVTRVNSGDADREAALHRAVRKLERDGIDVITYQDADTGRVTVRSKADVAVRRHVRTQIVQDAQRMTMARMERLGIDLVEVSSHSDSRPSHAEWQGRCYSLKGEQVIDGVRYPDFYLHCMSGDLGDILGGVNCRHSYGPYRHGAPRMYEPDPQHPSGLPGAEVYELEQGQRYRESKIREAKRELRGARMLYDRDKSDANLAEYLKAKQKLQRRQEKMREYIGAANAKSRTGKSVLHRKPDREWAGDMPKGGVAVSAASKKRAMARAALKERCLRAKYPVFDRDELGRIGRATQAARKEKGRYDVVMHGSPQIALPYLERADARLIADVLRSRDDYHGEPVRLLSCYTGRANERGECFAQRLADELGVTVTAPDGMLWLKDDGGYSIGENEDENTGSMVEYKPRRKH
;
A
#
# COMPACT_ATOMS: atom_id res chain seq x y z
N VAL A 1 9.37 -6.89 15.29
CA VAL A 1 8.74 -8.10 14.68
C VAL A 1 7.26 -7.82 14.45
N LEU A 2 6.80 -7.94 13.20
CA LEU A 2 5.38 -7.78 12.86
C LEU A 2 4.58 -9.03 13.19
N SER A 3 3.40 -8.84 13.76
CA SER A 3 2.45 -9.93 13.96
C SER A 3 1.77 -10.34 12.63
N PRO A 4 1.29 -11.60 12.51
CA PRO A 4 0.54 -12.05 11.35
C PRO A 4 -0.70 -11.22 11.05
N ASP A 5 -1.38 -10.69 12.09
CA ASP A 5 -2.57 -9.87 11.93
C ASP A 5 -2.24 -8.47 11.39
N GLN A 6 -1.16 -7.84 11.85
CA GLN A 6 -0.67 -6.56 11.31
C GLN A 6 -0.33 -6.68 9.82
N ILE A 7 0.38 -7.74 9.43
CA ILE A 7 0.72 -8.01 8.02
C ILE A 7 -0.54 -8.24 7.18
N GLU A 8 -1.50 -8.99 7.70
CA GLU A 8 -2.78 -9.27 7.03
C GLU A 8 -3.60 -7.99 6.84
N GLU A 9 -3.75 -7.19 7.89
CA GLU A 9 -4.54 -5.96 7.90
C GLU A 9 -3.95 -4.90 6.97
N ALA A 10 -2.63 -4.72 6.97
CA ALA A 10 -1.95 -3.79 6.08
C ALA A 10 -2.30 -4.05 4.61
N GLY A 11 -2.20 -5.31 4.17
CA GLY A 11 -2.56 -5.69 2.80
C GLY A 11 -4.03 -5.50 2.50
N GLU A 12 -4.93 -5.78 3.46
CA GLU A 12 -6.37 -5.66 3.27
C GLU A 12 -6.82 -4.19 3.16
N ARG A 13 -6.23 -3.29 3.94
CA ARG A 13 -6.56 -1.84 3.92
C ARG A 13 -6.26 -1.21 2.58
N VAL A 14 -5.09 -1.48 1.99
CA VAL A 14 -4.76 -0.97 0.65
C VAL A 14 -5.62 -1.66 -0.42
N ALA A 15 -5.81 -2.98 -0.35
CA ALA A 15 -6.65 -3.71 -1.29
C ALA A 15 -8.12 -3.24 -1.31
N ALA A 16 -8.64 -2.71 -0.20
CA ALA A 16 -9.97 -2.13 -0.13
C ALA A 16 -10.13 -0.92 -1.07
N VAL A 17 -9.10 -0.07 -1.20
CA VAL A 17 -9.11 1.05 -2.15
C VAL A 17 -9.21 0.52 -3.58
N TYR A 18 -8.46 -0.53 -3.92
CA TYR A 18 -8.48 -1.12 -5.25
C TYR A 18 -9.81 -1.80 -5.60
N ARG A 19 -10.52 -2.36 -4.62
CA ARG A 19 -11.89 -2.85 -4.86
C ARG A 19 -12.87 -1.74 -5.21
N GLU A 20 -12.69 -0.55 -4.63
CA GLU A 20 -13.49 0.61 -4.98
C GLU A 20 -13.18 1.09 -6.40
N ILE A 21 -11.90 1.14 -6.79
CA ILE A 21 -11.48 1.47 -8.15
C ILE A 21 -12.10 0.46 -9.14
N GLU A 22 -11.95 -0.84 -8.85
CA GLU A 22 -12.54 -1.91 -9.66
C GLU A 22 -14.04 -1.72 -9.84
N ALA A 23 -14.75 -1.42 -8.74
CA ALA A 23 -16.19 -1.21 -8.77
C ALA A 23 -16.59 -0.05 -9.69
N ARG A 24 -15.88 1.07 -9.62
CA ARG A 24 -16.15 2.24 -10.48
C ARG A 24 -15.79 1.99 -11.94
N MET A 25 -14.68 1.32 -12.20
CA MET A 25 -14.30 0.96 -13.57
C MET A 25 -15.33 0.03 -14.21
N LEU A 26 -15.76 -1.00 -13.49
CA LEU A 26 -16.75 -1.95 -13.98
C LEU A 26 -18.12 -1.30 -14.21
N ASP A 27 -18.59 -0.46 -13.29
CA ASP A 27 -19.84 0.29 -13.44
C ASP A 27 -19.78 1.25 -14.65
N HIS A 28 -18.64 1.97 -14.81
CA HIS A 28 -18.42 2.84 -15.97
C HIS A 28 -18.47 2.05 -17.29
N LEU A 29 -17.76 0.93 -17.37
CA LEU A 29 -17.74 0.09 -18.57
C LEU A 29 -19.08 -0.58 -18.85
N ALA A 30 -19.80 -1.02 -17.81
CA ALA A 30 -21.13 -1.60 -17.92
C ALA A 30 -22.15 -0.56 -18.46
N ARG A 31 -22.09 0.68 -17.97
CA ARG A 31 -22.91 1.80 -18.50
C ARG A 31 -22.54 2.13 -19.93
N ALA A 32 -21.24 2.27 -20.22
CA ALA A 32 -20.78 2.53 -21.59
C ALA A 32 -21.24 1.45 -22.58
N MET A 33 -21.20 0.17 -22.14
CA MET A 33 -21.74 -0.95 -22.92
C MET A 33 -23.26 -0.81 -23.13
N ALA A 34 -24.01 -0.49 -22.07
CA ALA A 34 -25.46 -0.37 -22.12
C ALA A 34 -25.92 0.83 -22.95
N GLU A 35 -25.27 1.99 -22.83
CA GLU A 35 -25.58 3.22 -23.57
C GLU A 35 -25.17 3.11 -25.04
N GLY A 36 -24.04 2.49 -25.31
CA GLY A 36 -23.52 2.28 -26.66
C GLY A 36 -24.21 1.16 -27.44
N TRP A 37 -25.06 0.35 -26.80
CA TRP A 37 -25.57 -0.89 -27.38
C TRP A 37 -26.55 -0.67 -28.55
N GLU A 38 -27.24 0.44 -28.60
CA GLU A 38 -28.07 0.80 -29.77
C GLU A 38 -27.23 1.10 -31.03
N LYS A 39 -26.03 1.65 -30.79
CA LYS A 39 -24.97 1.88 -31.80
C LYS A 39 -23.86 0.83 -31.72
N SER A 40 -24.14 -0.34 -31.11
CA SER A 40 -23.14 -1.30 -30.70
C SER A 40 -22.29 -1.84 -31.84
N PRO A 41 -21.07 -2.29 -31.53
CA PRO A 41 -20.21 -2.89 -32.51
C PRO A 41 -20.91 -4.11 -33.14
N ARG A 42 -20.88 -4.15 -34.47
CA ARG A 42 -21.40 -5.27 -35.25
C ARG A 42 -20.30 -6.27 -35.60
N THR A 43 -19.04 -5.85 -35.41
CA THR A 43 -17.85 -6.61 -35.71
C THR A 43 -16.87 -6.65 -34.52
N VAL A 44 -16.01 -7.63 -34.50
CA VAL A 44 -14.91 -7.73 -33.50
C VAL A 44 -13.98 -6.51 -33.59
N THR A 45 -13.74 -6.00 -34.80
CA THR A 45 -12.92 -4.80 -35.00
C THR A 45 -13.53 -3.56 -34.36
N GLU A 46 -14.83 -3.35 -34.52
CA GLU A 46 -15.55 -2.23 -33.86
C GLU A 46 -15.53 -2.37 -32.33
N ALA A 47 -15.67 -3.61 -31.80
CA ALA A 47 -15.53 -3.88 -30.37
C ALA A 47 -14.12 -3.53 -29.86
N ALA A 48 -13.08 -3.84 -30.64
CA ALA A 48 -11.70 -3.51 -30.29
C ALA A 48 -11.45 -1.99 -30.30
N LEU A 49 -11.97 -1.26 -31.27
CA LEU A 49 -11.88 0.20 -31.35
C LEU A 49 -12.61 0.87 -30.17
N LEU A 50 -13.79 0.37 -29.82
CA LEU A 50 -14.54 0.85 -28.66
C LEU A 50 -13.77 0.61 -27.35
N ALA A 51 -13.19 -0.58 -27.17
CA ALA A 51 -12.37 -0.87 -26.01
C ALA A 51 -11.12 0.03 -25.93
N GLN A 52 -10.48 0.30 -27.07
CA GLN A 52 -9.33 1.20 -27.14
C GLN A 52 -9.69 2.64 -26.79
N SER A 53 -10.87 3.14 -27.19
CA SER A 53 -11.33 4.48 -26.84
C SER A 53 -11.55 4.69 -25.33
N LYS A 54 -11.72 3.59 -24.56
CA LYS A 54 -11.87 3.65 -23.09
C LYS A 54 -10.54 3.66 -22.32
N ALA A 55 -9.44 3.35 -22.99
CA ALA A 55 -8.14 3.18 -22.31
C ALA A 55 -7.71 4.41 -21.50
N GLU A 56 -7.88 5.61 -22.05
CA GLU A 56 -7.49 6.85 -21.37
C GLU A 56 -8.42 7.20 -20.20
N GLU A 57 -9.73 6.98 -20.35
CA GLU A 57 -10.69 7.16 -19.27
C GLU A 57 -10.38 6.24 -18.09
N LEU A 58 -10.06 4.98 -18.36
CA LEU A 58 -9.71 3.99 -17.33
C LEU A 58 -8.42 4.36 -16.60
N ARG A 59 -7.40 4.84 -17.30
CA ARG A 59 -6.16 5.35 -16.67
C ARG A 59 -6.45 6.54 -15.76
N ARG A 60 -7.25 7.50 -16.23
CA ARG A 60 -7.63 8.68 -15.45
C ARG A 60 -8.39 8.29 -14.19
N MET A 61 -9.28 7.29 -14.26
CA MET A 61 -9.99 6.80 -13.09
C MET A 61 -9.04 6.25 -12.02
N VAL A 62 -7.97 5.56 -12.39
CA VAL A 62 -6.95 5.11 -11.42
C VAL A 62 -6.22 6.30 -10.82
N GLU A 63 -5.83 7.29 -11.63
CA GLU A 63 -5.13 8.49 -11.15
C GLU A 63 -5.99 9.34 -10.20
N GLU A 64 -7.31 9.40 -10.38
CA GLU A 64 -8.23 10.06 -9.45
C GLU A 64 -8.20 9.44 -8.06
N PHE A 65 -7.91 8.13 -7.95
CA PHE A 65 -7.77 7.42 -6.68
C PHE A 65 -6.38 7.48 -6.07
N ARG A 66 -5.40 7.99 -6.78
CA ARG A 66 -4.01 8.04 -6.31
C ARG A 66 -3.85 8.66 -4.91
N PRO A 67 -4.51 9.79 -4.57
CA PRO A 67 -4.41 10.35 -3.22
C PRO A 67 -4.90 9.39 -2.11
N TYR A 68 -5.88 8.56 -2.42
CA TYR A 68 -6.42 7.57 -1.48
C TYR A 68 -5.50 6.36 -1.35
N ILE A 69 -4.88 5.92 -2.45
CA ILE A 69 -3.86 4.86 -2.44
C ILE A 69 -2.66 5.35 -1.62
N ASP A 70 -2.13 6.53 -1.92
CA ASP A 70 -0.98 7.11 -1.23
C ASP A 70 -1.26 7.27 0.28
N ALA A 71 -2.46 7.70 0.66
CA ALA A 71 -2.86 7.83 2.07
C ALA A 71 -2.94 6.47 2.79
N ALA A 72 -3.54 5.47 2.14
CA ALA A 72 -3.64 4.13 2.71
C ALA A 72 -2.25 3.46 2.84
N VAL A 73 -1.38 3.65 1.86
CA VAL A 73 0.01 3.15 1.88
C VAL A 73 0.79 3.80 3.01
N LEU A 74 0.76 5.13 3.12
CA LEU A 74 1.48 5.85 4.19
C LEU A 74 1.04 5.37 5.57
N GLU A 75 -0.26 5.23 5.78
CA GLU A 75 -0.83 4.78 7.06
C GLU A 75 -0.32 3.39 7.45
N VAL A 76 -0.40 2.41 6.54
CA VAL A 76 0.04 1.04 6.85
C VAL A 76 1.56 0.92 6.98
N VAL A 77 2.32 1.72 6.23
CA VAL A 77 3.79 1.75 6.33
C VAL A 77 4.21 2.32 7.69
N GLU A 78 3.65 3.45 8.11
CA GLU A 78 3.95 4.05 9.41
C GLU A 78 3.65 3.08 10.54
N GLU A 79 2.44 2.53 10.60
CA GLU A 79 2.01 1.62 11.67
C GLU A 79 2.87 0.34 11.73
N CYS A 80 3.18 -0.24 10.59
CA CYS A 80 3.95 -1.49 10.56
C CYS A 80 5.44 -1.26 10.86
N LEU A 81 6.06 -0.21 10.32
CA LEU A 81 7.47 0.07 10.62
C LEU A 81 7.65 0.48 12.08
N GLU A 82 6.77 1.31 12.63
CA GLU A 82 6.78 1.69 14.04
C GLU A 82 6.68 0.45 14.94
N ALA A 83 5.67 -0.40 14.72
CA ALA A 83 5.47 -1.60 15.52
C ALA A 83 6.65 -2.59 15.44
N SER A 84 7.25 -2.75 14.24
CA SER A 84 8.43 -3.60 14.09
C SER A 84 9.64 -3.04 14.79
N ASP A 85 9.86 -1.74 14.71
CA ASP A 85 11.01 -1.07 15.30
C ASP A 85 10.92 -0.99 16.83
N GLU A 86 9.73 -0.76 17.37
CA GLU A 86 9.49 -0.80 18.83
C GLU A 86 9.86 -2.19 19.42
N ASP A 87 9.44 -3.27 18.76
CA ASP A 87 9.80 -4.63 19.19
C ASP A 87 11.32 -4.86 19.08
N ASP A 88 11.95 -4.40 18.00
CA ASP A 88 13.40 -4.52 17.82
C ASP A 88 14.18 -3.70 18.87
N VAL A 89 13.72 -2.51 19.22
CA VAL A 89 14.30 -1.70 20.31
C VAL A 89 14.15 -2.41 21.65
N ALA A 90 12.99 -2.99 21.91
CA ALA A 90 12.75 -3.74 23.14
C ALA A 90 13.68 -4.96 23.29
N ARG A 91 13.99 -5.65 22.17
CA ARG A 91 14.84 -6.86 22.15
C ARG A 91 16.33 -6.55 22.14
N ALA A 92 16.74 -5.55 21.37
CA ALA A 92 18.15 -5.28 21.07
C ALA A 92 18.68 -3.99 21.71
N GLY A 93 17.81 -3.07 22.06
CA GLY A 93 18.16 -1.70 22.44
C GLY A 93 18.37 -0.78 21.24
N GLY A 94 18.87 0.40 21.51
CA GLY A 94 19.08 1.45 20.51
C GLY A 94 17.94 2.46 20.46
N SER A 95 18.02 3.38 19.50
CA SER A 95 16.98 4.41 19.24
C SER A 95 16.05 4.00 18.12
N PRO A 96 14.80 4.49 18.09
CA PRO A 96 13.90 4.25 16.97
C PRO A 96 14.46 4.73 15.63
N GLU A 97 14.31 3.92 14.57
CA GLU A 97 14.84 4.17 13.24
C GLU A 97 13.75 4.23 12.16
N TRP A 98 12.56 3.70 12.48
CA TRP A 98 11.44 3.63 11.55
C TRP A 98 11.12 4.98 10.87
N PRO A 99 11.25 6.17 11.54
CA PRO A 99 10.93 7.43 10.89
C PRO A 99 11.79 7.72 9.65
N ALA A 100 13.05 7.27 9.65
CA ALA A 100 13.97 7.45 8.53
C ALA A 100 13.69 6.48 7.35
N GLN A 101 12.95 5.39 7.60
CA GLN A 101 12.66 4.36 6.59
C GLN A 101 11.35 4.59 5.84
N ILE A 102 10.42 5.40 6.40
CA ILE A 102 9.08 5.61 5.81
C ILE A 102 9.14 5.98 4.34
N ASP A 103 9.90 7.02 4.00
CA ASP A 103 9.94 7.53 2.62
C ASP A 103 10.51 6.51 1.63
N ALA A 104 11.49 5.70 2.04
CA ALA A 104 12.04 4.65 1.20
C ALA A 104 11.02 3.53 0.95
N THR A 105 10.31 3.11 2.00
CA THR A 105 9.27 2.09 1.92
C THR A 105 8.07 2.58 1.10
N VAL A 106 7.60 3.81 1.34
CA VAL A 106 6.49 4.41 0.56
C VAL A 106 6.85 4.52 -0.92
N ARG A 107 8.09 4.92 -1.26
CA ARG A 107 8.54 4.95 -2.66
C ARG A 107 8.59 3.56 -3.29
N GLY A 108 9.19 2.59 -2.60
CA GLY A 108 9.21 1.20 -3.07
C GLY A 108 7.80 0.65 -3.30
N MET A 109 6.88 0.93 -2.39
CA MET A 109 5.47 0.57 -2.52
C MET A 109 4.81 1.27 -3.72
N ALA A 110 5.07 2.58 -3.90
CA ALA A 110 4.52 3.35 -5.01
C ALA A 110 4.99 2.83 -6.38
N GLU A 111 6.24 2.36 -6.49
CA GLU A 111 6.75 1.72 -7.71
C GLU A 111 6.03 0.41 -8.04
N VAL A 112 5.81 -0.43 -7.04
CA VAL A 112 5.10 -1.70 -7.20
C VAL A 112 3.64 -1.46 -7.57
N LEU A 113 2.95 -0.61 -6.82
CA LEU A 113 1.55 -0.28 -7.06
C LEU A 113 1.35 0.53 -8.35
N GLY A 114 2.34 1.30 -8.79
CA GLY A 114 2.33 1.98 -10.09
C GLY A 114 2.21 0.99 -11.25
N ARG A 115 2.87 -0.16 -11.17
CA ARG A 115 2.72 -1.25 -12.16
C ARG A 115 1.34 -1.88 -12.07
N ASP A 116 0.83 -2.13 -10.87
CA ASP A 116 -0.52 -2.67 -10.66
C ASP A 116 -1.59 -1.71 -11.21
N ASN A 117 -1.41 -0.41 -11.07
CA ASN A 117 -2.31 0.63 -11.60
C ASN A 117 -2.40 0.58 -13.13
N ILE A 118 -1.25 0.50 -13.81
CA ILE A 118 -1.20 0.38 -15.28
C ILE A 118 -1.88 -0.92 -15.72
N GLN A 119 -1.58 -2.01 -15.05
CA GLN A 119 -2.15 -3.32 -15.37
C GLN A 119 -3.65 -3.40 -15.08
N MET A 120 -4.13 -2.70 -14.06
CA MET A 120 -5.55 -2.63 -13.74
C MET A 120 -6.34 -1.94 -14.85
N ALA A 121 -5.86 -0.81 -15.36
CA ALA A 121 -6.50 -0.12 -16.48
C ALA A 121 -6.50 -0.99 -17.76
N GLU A 122 -5.37 -1.65 -18.05
CA GLU A 122 -5.29 -2.58 -19.19
C GLU A 122 -6.19 -3.80 -18.99
N GLY A 123 -6.21 -4.40 -17.81
CA GLY A 123 -7.08 -5.52 -17.47
C GLY A 123 -8.55 -5.18 -17.60
N ALA A 124 -8.97 -3.97 -17.19
CA ALA A 124 -10.33 -3.46 -17.35
C ALA A 124 -10.71 -3.33 -18.84
N LYS A 125 -9.80 -2.77 -19.65
CA LYS A 125 -9.97 -2.69 -21.11
C LYS A 125 -10.13 -4.09 -21.73
N GLN A 126 -9.30 -5.05 -21.34
CA GLN A 126 -9.37 -6.42 -21.85
C GLN A 126 -10.66 -7.15 -21.40
N ALA A 127 -11.11 -6.94 -20.17
CA ALA A 127 -12.38 -7.48 -19.69
C ALA A 127 -13.57 -6.93 -20.49
N PHE A 128 -13.58 -5.64 -20.77
CA PHE A 128 -14.59 -4.99 -21.61
C PHE A 128 -14.56 -5.50 -23.05
N LEU A 129 -13.37 -5.60 -23.64
CA LEU A 129 -13.17 -6.16 -24.98
C LEU A 129 -13.72 -7.59 -25.08
N GLY A 130 -13.33 -8.46 -24.15
CA GLY A 130 -13.78 -9.84 -24.12
C GLY A 130 -15.29 -9.98 -23.98
N ALA A 131 -15.92 -9.18 -23.11
CA ALA A 131 -17.38 -9.15 -22.96
C ALA A 131 -18.07 -8.65 -24.24
N SER A 132 -17.52 -7.62 -24.90
CA SER A 132 -18.05 -7.06 -26.14
C SER A 132 -17.94 -8.03 -27.31
N ILE A 133 -16.80 -8.71 -27.47
CA ILE A 133 -16.61 -9.74 -28.51
C ILE A 133 -17.59 -10.90 -28.32
N GLU A 134 -17.76 -11.38 -27.09
CA GLU A 134 -18.71 -12.47 -26.81
C GLU A 134 -20.13 -12.05 -27.19
N ALA A 135 -20.54 -10.82 -26.85
CA ALA A 135 -21.86 -10.32 -27.20
C ALA A 135 -22.06 -10.22 -28.71
N VAL A 136 -21.11 -9.65 -29.43
CA VAL A 136 -21.14 -9.54 -30.91
C VAL A 136 -21.21 -10.93 -31.55
N THR A 137 -20.39 -11.86 -31.10
CA THR A 137 -20.36 -13.24 -31.64
C THR A 137 -21.72 -13.92 -31.46
N ARG A 138 -22.35 -13.80 -30.28
CA ARG A 138 -23.66 -14.43 -30.01
C ARG A 138 -24.79 -13.84 -30.85
N VAL A 139 -24.77 -12.53 -31.06
CA VAL A 139 -25.76 -11.88 -31.93
C VAL A 139 -25.57 -12.32 -33.39
N ASN A 140 -24.33 -12.36 -33.87
CA ASN A 140 -24.04 -12.72 -35.25
C ASN A 140 -24.25 -14.23 -35.54
N SER A 141 -24.11 -15.09 -34.53
CA SER A 141 -24.44 -16.53 -34.67
C SER A 141 -25.92 -16.85 -34.52
N GLY A 142 -26.73 -15.87 -34.10
CA GLY A 142 -28.15 -16.08 -33.83
C GLY A 142 -28.43 -16.77 -32.48
N ASP A 143 -27.43 -16.95 -31.62
CA ASP A 143 -27.56 -17.60 -30.30
C ASP A 143 -28.31 -16.75 -29.27
N ALA A 144 -28.42 -15.43 -29.51
CA ALA A 144 -29.11 -14.52 -28.64
C ALA A 144 -29.58 -13.29 -29.43
N ASP A 145 -30.72 -12.72 -29.03
CA ASP A 145 -31.05 -11.36 -29.42
C ASP A 145 -30.08 -10.35 -28.79
N ARG A 146 -30.10 -9.11 -29.29
CA ARG A 146 -29.16 -8.07 -28.87
C ARG A 146 -29.26 -7.73 -27.38
N GLU A 147 -30.44 -7.73 -26.81
CA GLU A 147 -30.66 -7.39 -25.42
C GLU A 147 -30.18 -8.50 -24.49
N ALA A 148 -30.49 -9.76 -24.80
CA ALA A 148 -30.00 -10.92 -24.06
C ALA A 148 -28.47 -11.00 -24.13
N ALA A 149 -27.85 -10.67 -25.28
CA ALA A 149 -26.40 -10.63 -25.43
C ALA A 149 -25.78 -9.52 -24.57
N LEU A 150 -26.39 -8.31 -24.54
CA LEU A 150 -25.96 -7.21 -23.67
C LEU A 150 -26.01 -7.61 -22.19
N HIS A 151 -27.12 -8.16 -21.74
CA HIS A 151 -27.29 -8.57 -20.35
C HIS A 151 -26.26 -9.62 -19.92
N ARG A 152 -25.93 -10.56 -20.79
CA ARG A 152 -24.88 -11.55 -20.53
C ARG A 152 -23.49 -10.92 -20.46
N ALA A 153 -23.20 -9.99 -21.39
CA ALA A 153 -21.91 -9.30 -21.43
C ALA A 153 -21.66 -8.44 -20.19
N VAL A 154 -22.66 -7.63 -19.77
CA VAL A 154 -22.59 -6.82 -18.54
C VAL A 154 -22.41 -7.71 -17.32
N ARG A 155 -23.20 -8.80 -17.20
CA ARG A 155 -23.06 -9.71 -16.07
C ARG A 155 -21.72 -10.45 -16.05
N LYS A 156 -21.19 -10.79 -17.22
CA LYS A 156 -19.86 -11.39 -17.33
C LYS A 156 -18.78 -10.42 -16.90
N LEU A 157 -18.80 -9.20 -17.43
CA LEU A 157 -17.86 -8.14 -17.09
C LEU A 157 -17.80 -7.91 -15.57
N GLU A 158 -18.96 -7.70 -14.96
CA GLU A 158 -19.07 -7.47 -13.52
C GLU A 158 -18.66 -8.71 -12.71
N ARG A 159 -19.14 -9.90 -13.06
CA ARG A 159 -18.82 -11.14 -12.35
C ARG A 159 -17.34 -11.44 -12.37
N ASP A 160 -16.74 -11.38 -13.56
CA ASP A 160 -15.36 -11.79 -13.76
C ASP A 160 -14.39 -10.77 -13.14
N GLY A 161 -14.77 -9.48 -13.05
CA GLY A 161 -13.92 -8.44 -12.47
C GLY A 161 -12.66 -8.19 -13.30
N ILE A 162 -11.71 -7.46 -12.72
CA ILE A 162 -10.47 -7.05 -13.40
C ILE A 162 -9.32 -8.00 -13.00
N ASP A 163 -8.69 -8.61 -13.99
CA ASP A 163 -7.47 -9.39 -13.82
C ASP A 163 -6.23 -8.55 -14.14
N VAL A 164 -5.21 -8.68 -13.31
CA VAL A 164 -3.87 -8.12 -13.54
C VAL A 164 -2.86 -9.24 -13.73
N ILE A 165 -1.81 -8.98 -14.49
CA ILE A 165 -0.70 -9.91 -14.67
C ILE A 165 0.18 -9.83 -13.42
N THR A 166 0.32 -10.95 -12.70
CA THR A 166 1.10 -10.99 -11.46
C THR A 166 2.50 -11.54 -11.70
N TYR A 167 2.61 -12.55 -12.54
CA TYR A 167 3.90 -13.16 -12.91
C TYR A 167 3.99 -13.38 -14.40
N GLN A 168 5.16 -13.07 -14.93
CA GLN A 168 5.56 -13.31 -16.29
C GLN A 168 6.88 -14.09 -16.27
N ASP A 169 7.02 -15.06 -17.14
CA ASP A 169 8.28 -15.73 -17.36
C ASP A 169 9.29 -14.72 -17.95
N ALA A 170 10.46 -14.59 -17.33
CA ALA A 170 11.43 -13.56 -17.67
C ALA A 170 12.05 -13.76 -19.07
N ASP A 171 12.20 -15.02 -19.49
CA ASP A 171 12.87 -15.38 -20.75
C ASP A 171 11.91 -15.34 -21.93
N THR A 172 10.70 -15.84 -21.73
CA THR A 172 9.70 -15.99 -22.80
C THR A 172 8.65 -14.89 -22.85
N GLY A 173 8.56 -14.07 -21.81
CA GLY A 173 7.49 -13.08 -21.63
C GLY A 173 6.10 -13.70 -21.44
N ARG A 174 6.00 -15.04 -21.31
CA ARG A 174 4.73 -15.73 -21.14
C ARG A 174 4.12 -15.41 -19.79
N VAL A 175 2.85 -14.99 -19.79
CA VAL A 175 2.08 -14.78 -18.55
C VAL A 175 1.85 -16.13 -17.88
N THR A 176 2.39 -16.28 -16.67
CA THR A 176 2.26 -17.51 -15.87
C THR A 176 1.14 -17.43 -14.85
N VAL A 177 0.91 -16.24 -14.29
CA VAL A 177 -0.15 -16.03 -13.27
C VAL A 177 -0.91 -14.73 -13.52
N ARG A 178 -2.24 -14.83 -13.52
CA ARG A 178 -3.16 -13.69 -13.42
C ARG A 178 -3.85 -13.73 -12.06
N SER A 179 -4.03 -12.57 -11.44
CA SER A 179 -4.74 -12.43 -10.17
C SER A 179 -5.77 -11.32 -10.29
N LYS A 180 -6.81 -11.36 -9.46
CA LYS A 180 -7.68 -10.20 -9.29
C LYS A 180 -6.88 -9.02 -8.75
N ALA A 181 -7.21 -7.81 -9.16
CA ALA A 181 -6.44 -6.61 -8.80
C ALA A 181 -6.27 -6.48 -7.27
N ASP A 182 -7.34 -6.68 -6.48
CA ASP A 182 -7.29 -6.64 -5.02
C ASP A 182 -6.40 -7.73 -4.41
N VAL A 183 -6.31 -8.89 -5.06
CA VAL A 183 -5.46 -10.02 -4.61
C VAL A 183 -3.99 -9.74 -4.88
N ALA A 184 -3.68 -9.18 -6.05
CA ALA A 184 -2.31 -8.79 -6.40
C ALA A 184 -1.78 -7.71 -5.46
N VAL A 185 -2.53 -6.62 -5.31
CA VAL A 185 -2.19 -5.50 -4.43
C VAL A 185 -1.97 -5.95 -2.98
N ARG A 186 -2.90 -6.73 -2.43
CA ARG A 186 -2.77 -7.27 -1.07
C ARG A 186 -1.47 -8.05 -0.88
N ARG A 187 -1.11 -8.86 -1.85
CA ARG A 187 0.16 -9.63 -1.83
C ARG A 187 1.37 -8.71 -1.87
N HIS A 188 1.38 -7.76 -2.79
CA HIS A 188 2.51 -6.84 -2.96
C HIS A 188 2.72 -5.98 -1.71
N VAL A 189 1.65 -5.43 -1.14
CA VAL A 189 1.73 -4.63 0.10
C VAL A 189 2.30 -5.44 1.25
N ARG A 190 1.79 -6.66 1.48
CA ARG A 190 2.30 -7.54 2.55
C ARG A 190 3.78 -7.86 2.38
N THR A 191 4.16 -8.29 1.18
CA THR A 191 5.54 -8.67 0.89
C THR A 191 6.48 -7.48 1.08
N GLN A 192 6.12 -6.31 0.56
CA GLN A 192 6.95 -5.11 0.65
C GLN A 192 7.13 -4.66 2.11
N ILE A 193 6.05 -4.61 2.90
CA ILE A 193 6.10 -4.19 4.31
C ILE A 193 6.98 -5.16 5.12
N VAL A 194 6.80 -6.47 4.95
CA VAL A 194 7.61 -7.45 5.67
C VAL A 194 9.09 -7.32 5.29
N GLN A 195 9.40 -7.21 4.01
CA GLN A 195 10.78 -7.06 3.54
C GLN A 195 11.43 -5.76 4.02
N ASP A 196 10.68 -4.66 4.08
CA ASP A 196 11.22 -3.37 4.54
C ASP A 196 11.45 -3.37 6.06
N ALA A 197 10.52 -3.93 6.85
CA ALA A 197 10.69 -4.14 8.27
C ALA A 197 11.92 -5.04 8.55
N GLN A 198 12.06 -6.13 7.81
CA GLN A 198 13.20 -7.04 7.94
C GLN A 198 14.54 -6.37 7.59
N ARG A 199 14.57 -5.50 6.55
CA ARG A 199 15.80 -4.74 6.23
C ARG A 199 16.20 -3.79 7.36
N MET A 200 15.23 -3.14 8.00
CA MET A 200 15.46 -2.28 9.15
C MET A 200 16.00 -3.08 10.34
N THR A 201 15.39 -4.22 10.65
CA THR A 201 15.86 -5.17 11.69
C THR A 201 17.30 -5.60 11.43
N MET A 202 17.64 -6.03 10.20
CA MET A 202 18.99 -6.46 9.84
C MET A 202 20.02 -5.34 9.98
N ALA A 203 19.71 -4.13 9.53
CA ALA A 203 20.62 -2.99 9.67
C ALA A 203 20.89 -2.65 11.15
N ARG A 204 19.88 -2.75 12.01
CA ARG A 204 20.03 -2.57 13.46
C ARG A 204 20.94 -3.66 14.05
N MET A 205 20.68 -4.91 13.71
CA MET A 205 21.45 -6.05 14.20
C MET A 205 22.93 -5.95 13.83
N GLU A 206 23.22 -5.58 12.57
CA GLU A 206 24.59 -5.36 12.09
C GLU A 206 25.32 -4.30 12.93
N ARG A 207 24.70 -3.14 13.19
CA ARG A 207 25.31 -2.09 14.01
C ARG A 207 25.53 -2.50 15.46
N LEU A 208 24.64 -3.32 16.01
CA LEU A 208 24.70 -3.77 17.41
C LEU A 208 25.53 -5.05 17.59
N GLY A 209 26.08 -5.60 16.50
CA GLY A 209 26.84 -6.86 16.53
C GLY A 209 26.00 -8.04 16.98
N ILE A 210 24.72 -8.12 16.60
CA ILE A 210 23.81 -9.21 16.94
C ILE A 210 23.72 -10.15 15.74
N ASP A 211 24.13 -11.40 15.93
CA ASP A 211 24.19 -12.40 14.87
C ASP A 211 23.07 -13.46 14.95
N LEU A 212 22.23 -13.40 15.99
CA LEU A 212 21.13 -14.34 16.16
C LEU A 212 19.79 -13.68 15.94
N VAL A 213 18.87 -14.40 15.28
CA VAL A 213 17.49 -14.00 15.05
C VAL A 213 16.52 -14.99 15.69
N GLU A 214 15.38 -14.53 16.17
CA GLU A 214 14.22 -15.35 16.49
C GLU A 214 13.12 -15.11 15.46
N VAL A 215 12.68 -16.18 14.79
CA VAL A 215 11.60 -16.14 13.79
C VAL A 215 10.25 -16.24 14.49
N SER A 216 9.30 -15.41 14.09
CA SER A 216 7.93 -15.45 14.62
C SER A 216 7.22 -16.77 14.29
N SER A 217 6.16 -17.08 15.02
CA SER A 217 5.33 -18.26 14.76
C SER A 217 3.84 -17.94 14.90
N HIS A 218 3.03 -18.70 14.20
CA HIS A 218 1.57 -18.67 14.35
C HIS A 218 0.95 -20.03 14.03
N SER A 219 -0.14 -20.34 14.72
CA SER A 219 -0.73 -21.70 14.74
C SER A 219 -1.40 -22.13 13.42
N ASP A 220 -1.66 -21.20 12.52
CA ASP A 220 -2.27 -21.43 11.20
C ASP A 220 -1.27 -21.21 10.06
N SER A 221 0.01 -21.49 10.34
CA SER A 221 1.08 -21.37 9.35
C SER A 221 0.92 -22.39 8.22
N ARG A 222 1.45 -22.03 7.05
CA ARG A 222 1.59 -22.96 5.93
C ARG A 222 2.45 -24.15 6.36
N PRO A 223 2.14 -25.40 5.96
CA PRO A 223 2.91 -26.57 6.39
C PRO A 223 4.42 -26.47 6.16
N SER A 224 4.86 -25.92 5.01
CA SER A 224 6.29 -25.69 4.73
C SER A 224 6.96 -24.67 5.65
N HIS A 225 6.19 -23.75 6.24
CA HIS A 225 6.71 -22.77 7.19
C HIS A 225 6.74 -23.31 8.63
N ALA A 226 5.95 -24.34 8.95
CA ALA A 226 5.93 -24.95 10.27
C ALA A 226 7.28 -25.58 10.67
N GLU A 227 8.10 -25.93 9.68
CA GLU A 227 9.42 -26.54 9.92
C GLU A 227 10.42 -25.58 10.55
N TRP A 228 10.36 -24.29 10.21
CA TRP A 228 11.35 -23.31 10.63
C TRP A 228 10.79 -22.19 11.53
N GLN A 229 9.48 -22.03 11.67
CA GLN A 229 8.89 -20.98 12.51
C GLN A 229 9.23 -21.16 14.00
N GLY A 230 9.18 -20.06 14.76
CA GLY A 230 9.32 -20.04 16.21
C GLY A 230 10.67 -20.54 16.72
N ARG A 231 11.71 -20.49 15.91
CA ARG A 231 13.07 -20.95 16.25
C ARG A 231 14.07 -19.82 16.16
N CYS A 232 15.22 -20.02 16.84
CA CYS A 232 16.35 -19.11 16.76
C CYS A 232 17.39 -19.64 15.78
N TYR A 233 17.95 -18.74 14.98
CA TYR A 233 18.91 -19.02 13.93
C TYR A 233 20.11 -18.08 14.00
N SER A 234 21.21 -18.48 13.39
CA SER A 234 22.40 -17.67 13.22
C SER A 234 22.50 -17.10 11.80
N LEU A 235 22.84 -15.82 11.68
CA LEU A 235 23.12 -15.12 10.42
C LEU A 235 24.51 -15.41 9.86
N LYS A 236 25.39 -16.05 10.63
CA LYS A 236 26.80 -16.36 10.27
C LYS A 236 27.08 -17.85 10.12
N GLY A 237 26.12 -18.54 9.51
CA GLY A 237 26.20 -20.00 9.46
C GLY A 237 25.78 -20.66 10.78
N GLU A 238 25.85 -22.00 10.84
CA GLU A 238 25.53 -22.72 12.07
C GLU A 238 26.51 -22.37 13.19
N GLN A 239 26.01 -22.09 14.39
CA GLN A 239 26.80 -21.79 15.59
C GLN A 239 26.36 -22.63 16.78
N VAL A 240 27.32 -22.92 17.68
CA VAL A 240 27.05 -23.50 18.99
C VAL A 240 27.60 -22.55 20.04
N ILE A 241 26.73 -22.01 20.90
CA ILE A 241 27.09 -21.08 21.97
C ILE A 241 26.63 -21.72 23.29
N ASP A 242 27.54 -21.92 24.21
CA ASP A 242 27.30 -22.58 25.53
C ASP A 242 26.49 -23.89 25.42
N GLY A 243 26.79 -24.69 24.37
CA GLY A 243 26.12 -25.97 24.11
C GLY A 243 24.76 -25.86 23.43
N VAL A 244 24.27 -24.66 23.17
CA VAL A 244 23.01 -24.41 22.41
C VAL A 244 23.33 -24.22 20.93
N ARG A 245 22.70 -25.04 20.08
CA ARG A 245 22.86 -24.99 18.62
C ARG A 245 21.92 -23.97 18.00
N TYR A 246 22.46 -23.11 17.17
CA TYR A 246 21.76 -22.14 16.33
C TYR A 246 21.99 -22.48 14.85
N PRO A 247 21.01 -23.08 14.14
CA PRO A 247 21.15 -23.42 12.73
C PRO A 247 21.35 -22.19 11.83
N ASP A 248 21.86 -22.42 10.64
CA ASP A 248 22.01 -21.36 9.63
C ASP A 248 20.66 -20.80 9.18
N PHE A 249 20.49 -19.49 9.33
CA PHE A 249 19.25 -18.78 8.96
C PHE A 249 18.94 -18.88 7.46
N TYR A 250 19.96 -18.65 6.63
CA TYR A 250 19.77 -18.61 5.18
C TYR A 250 19.45 -19.99 4.60
N LEU A 251 20.10 -21.01 5.12
CA LEU A 251 19.85 -22.38 4.70
C LEU A 251 18.45 -22.87 5.08
N HIS A 252 17.95 -22.51 6.27
CA HIS A 252 16.69 -23.04 6.79
C HIS A 252 15.47 -22.18 6.49
N CYS A 253 15.63 -20.84 6.44
CA CYS A 253 14.50 -19.93 6.30
C CYS A 253 14.42 -19.24 4.94
N MET A 254 15.54 -19.17 4.20
CA MET A 254 15.64 -18.40 2.96
C MET A 254 15.97 -19.27 1.74
N SER A 255 16.09 -20.58 1.89
CA SER A 255 16.29 -21.52 0.77
C SER A 255 14.98 -22.18 0.36
N GLY A 256 14.74 -22.28 -0.94
CA GLY A 256 13.52 -22.89 -1.49
C GLY A 256 12.81 -21.99 -2.49
N ASP A 257 11.59 -22.39 -2.85
CA ASP A 257 10.74 -21.59 -3.74
C ASP A 257 10.22 -20.33 -3.06
N LEU A 258 9.87 -19.30 -3.83
CA LEU A 258 9.35 -18.02 -3.33
C LEU A 258 8.12 -18.15 -2.41
N GLY A 259 7.41 -19.28 -2.47
CA GLY A 259 6.30 -19.57 -1.58
C GLY A 259 6.73 -20.14 -0.22
N ASP A 260 7.92 -20.72 -0.11
CA ASP A 260 8.38 -21.47 1.06
C ASP A 260 9.37 -20.72 1.92
N ILE A 261 9.95 -19.64 1.40
CA ILE A 261 10.90 -18.80 2.12
C ILE A 261 10.22 -17.79 3.05
N LEU A 262 10.92 -17.39 4.08
CA LEU A 262 10.52 -16.34 5.01
C LEU A 262 10.47 -14.99 4.28
N GLY A 263 9.37 -14.25 4.46
CA GLY A 263 9.14 -12.99 3.72
C GLY A 263 8.79 -13.19 2.24
N GLY A 264 8.60 -14.43 1.79
CA GLY A 264 8.16 -14.77 0.45
C GLY A 264 6.67 -14.54 0.21
N VAL A 265 6.14 -15.10 -0.88
CA VAL A 265 4.75 -14.88 -1.32
C VAL A 265 3.73 -15.30 -0.26
N ASN A 266 2.93 -14.33 0.20
CA ASN A 266 1.91 -14.51 1.23
C ASN A 266 2.46 -15.04 2.58
N CYS A 267 3.74 -14.93 2.85
CA CYS A 267 4.30 -15.19 4.15
C CYS A 267 3.76 -14.18 5.18
N ARG A 268 3.44 -14.66 6.39
CA ARG A 268 3.01 -13.82 7.51
C ARG A 268 4.01 -13.87 8.68
N HIS A 269 5.18 -14.47 8.44
CA HIS A 269 6.26 -14.52 9.41
C HIS A 269 7.18 -13.32 9.22
N SER A 270 7.74 -12.87 10.34
CA SER A 270 8.85 -11.93 10.44
C SER A 270 9.88 -12.47 11.41
N TYR A 271 10.97 -11.75 11.63
CA TYR A 271 11.96 -12.11 12.62
C TYR A 271 12.47 -10.85 13.34
N GLY A 272 13.02 -11.05 14.51
CA GLY A 272 13.64 -9.99 15.30
C GLY A 272 14.99 -10.38 15.87
N PRO A 273 15.73 -9.41 16.43
CA PRO A 273 16.99 -9.67 17.10
C PRO A 273 16.83 -10.66 18.26
N TYR A 274 17.79 -11.57 18.40
CA TYR A 274 17.87 -12.47 19.54
C TYR A 274 19.27 -12.44 20.15
N ARG A 275 19.36 -12.44 21.46
CA ARG A 275 20.64 -12.58 22.19
C ARG A 275 20.65 -13.91 22.88
N HIS A 276 21.80 -14.63 22.82
CA HIS A 276 21.96 -15.90 23.52
C HIS A 276 21.59 -15.76 25.01
N GLY A 277 20.78 -16.70 25.50
CA GLY A 277 20.26 -16.67 26.87
C GLY A 277 19.06 -15.76 27.14
N ALA A 278 18.62 -14.96 26.19
CA ALA A 278 17.40 -14.18 26.34
C ALA A 278 16.16 -15.10 26.31
N PRO A 279 15.06 -14.70 26.97
CA PRO A 279 13.79 -15.42 26.87
C PRO A 279 13.30 -15.46 25.41
N ARG A 280 12.84 -16.63 24.98
CA ARG A 280 12.20 -16.78 23.66
C ARG A 280 10.75 -16.28 23.72
N MET A 281 10.33 -15.60 22.67
CA MET A 281 8.97 -15.05 22.57
C MET A 281 8.05 -15.94 21.73
N TYR A 282 8.61 -16.83 20.92
CA TYR A 282 7.87 -17.69 20.02
C TYR A 282 8.14 -19.16 20.27
N GLU A 283 7.11 -19.98 20.07
CA GLU A 283 7.20 -21.44 20.14
C GLU A 283 7.22 -22.04 18.73
N PRO A 284 8.00 -23.13 18.49
CA PRO A 284 8.06 -23.78 17.18
C PRO A 284 6.73 -24.37 16.70
N ASP A 285 5.89 -24.81 17.62
CA ASP A 285 4.58 -25.42 17.33
C ASP A 285 3.47 -24.77 18.18
N PRO A 286 3.12 -23.51 17.86
CA PRO A 286 2.12 -22.80 18.63
C PRO A 286 0.74 -23.45 18.43
N GLN A 287 0.09 -23.81 19.53
CA GLN A 287 -1.19 -24.46 19.51
C GLN A 287 -2.31 -23.46 19.15
N HIS A 288 -3.15 -23.81 18.18
CA HIS A 288 -4.31 -22.99 17.87
C HIS A 288 -5.29 -23.00 19.06
N PRO A 289 -5.92 -21.85 19.42
CA PRO A 289 -6.83 -21.77 20.56
C PRO A 289 -7.98 -22.78 20.55
N SER A 290 -8.41 -23.24 19.36
CA SER A 290 -9.43 -24.28 19.22
C SER A 290 -8.95 -25.72 19.52
N GLY A 291 -7.64 -25.92 19.72
CA GLY A 291 -7.03 -27.24 19.91
C GLY A 291 -6.91 -28.08 18.64
N LEU A 292 -7.16 -27.49 17.46
CA LEU A 292 -6.94 -28.16 16.18
C LEU A 292 -5.47 -28.06 15.75
N PRO A 293 -4.96 -29.05 15.00
CA PRO A 293 -3.66 -28.95 14.35
C PRO A 293 -3.59 -27.76 13.40
N GLY A 294 -2.44 -27.06 13.37
CA GLY A 294 -2.24 -25.86 12.54
C GLY A 294 -2.51 -26.10 11.05
N ALA A 295 -2.10 -27.24 10.51
CA ALA A 295 -2.37 -27.62 9.12
C ALA A 295 -3.88 -27.71 8.82
N GLU A 296 -4.69 -28.21 9.76
CA GLU A 296 -6.14 -28.27 9.60
C GLU A 296 -6.77 -26.87 9.64
N VAL A 297 -6.30 -26.02 10.54
CA VAL A 297 -6.75 -24.61 10.61
C VAL A 297 -6.38 -23.87 9.32
N TYR A 298 -5.17 -24.06 8.80
CA TYR A 298 -4.75 -23.48 7.52
C TYR A 298 -5.69 -23.87 6.37
N GLU A 299 -6.02 -25.16 6.23
CA GLU A 299 -6.96 -25.65 5.21
C GLU A 299 -8.36 -25.02 5.36
N LEU A 300 -8.85 -24.91 6.60
CA LEU A 300 -10.13 -24.27 6.88
C LEU A 300 -10.11 -22.78 6.52
N GLU A 301 -9.01 -22.07 6.78
CA GLU A 301 -8.86 -20.69 6.35
C GLU A 301 -8.82 -20.54 4.81
N GLN A 302 -8.13 -21.43 4.10
CA GLN A 302 -8.13 -21.41 2.63
C GLN A 302 -9.55 -21.62 2.08
N GLY A 303 -10.30 -22.53 2.69
CA GLY A 303 -11.71 -22.76 2.36
C GLY A 303 -12.60 -21.53 2.62
N GLN A 304 -12.33 -20.76 3.68
CA GLN A 304 -13.00 -19.48 3.95
C GLN A 304 -12.64 -18.43 2.88
N ARG A 305 -11.36 -18.24 2.55
CA ARG A 305 -10.90 -17.31 1.51
C ARG A 305 -11.52 -17.57 0.14
N TYR A 306 -11.67 -18.83 -0.24
CA TYR A 306 -12.38 -19.21 -1.45
C TYR A 306 -13.84 -18.72 -1.42
N ARG A 307 -14.56 -18.89 -0.29
CA ARG A 307 -15.96 -18.45 -0.14
C ARG A 307 -16.10 -16.94 -0.12
N GLU A 308 -15.17 -16.22 0.50
CA GLU A 308 -15.09 -14.76 0.47
C GLU A 308 -14.98 -14.25 -0.98
N SER A 309 -14.14 -14.88 -1.81
CA SER A 309 -14.02 -14.53 -3.22
C SER A 309 -15.31 -14.77 -3.99
N LYS A 310 -16.04 -15.85 -3.68
CA LYS A 310 -17.33 -16.16 -4.31
C LYS A 310 -18.46 -15.23 -3.87
N ILE A 311 -18.39 -14.66 -2.68
CA ILE A 311 -19.32 -13.62 -2.23
C ILE A 311 -19.01 -12.30 -2.96
N ARG A 312 -17.74 -11.90 -3.12
CA ARG A 312 -17.37 -10.72 -3.90
C ARG A 312 -17.84 -10.84 -5.36
N GLU A 313 -17.62 -12.00 -5.99
CA GLU A 313 -18.11 -12.29 -7.34
C GLU A 313 -19.64 -12.11 -7.44
N ALA A 314 -20.41 -12.66 -6.49
CA ALA A 314 -21.86 -12.55 -6.47
C ALA A 314 -22.35 -11.10 -6.19
N LYS A 315 -21.64 -10.33 -5.39
CA LYS A 315 -21.93 -8.90 -5.15
C LYS A 315 -21.71 -8.06 -6.42
N ARG A 316 -20.61 -8.30 -7.15
CA ARG A 316 -20.37 -7.64 -8.44
C ARG A 316 -21.47 -7.98 -9.45
N GLU A 317 -21.82 -9.25 -9.59
CA GLU A 317 -22.89 -9.68 -10.50
C GLU A 317 -24.24 -9.04 -10.13
N LEU A 318 -24.56 -8.92 -8.84
CA LEU A 318 -25.77 -8.24 -8.36
C LEU A 318 -25.76 -6.74 -8.73
N ARG A 319 -24.60 -6.07 -8.64
CA ARG A 319 -24.44 -4.66 -9.03
C ARG A 319 -24.75 -4.46 -10.51
N GLY A 320 -24.18 -5.29 -11.40
CA GLY A 320 -24.46 -5.23 -12.82
C GLY A 320 -25.93 -5.51 -13.16
N ALA A 321 -26.53 -6.51 -12.53
CA ALA A 321 -27.95 -6.81 -12.71
C ALA A 321 -28.86 -5.67 -12.21
N ARG A 322 -28.49 -5.01 -11.11
CA ARG A 322 -29.20 -3.85 -10.58
C ARG A 322 -29.10 -2.66 -11.55
N MET A 323 -27.91 -2.40 -12.10
CA MET A 323 -27.71 -1.31 -13.06
C MET A 323 -28.60 -1.49 -14.29
N LEU A 324 -28.68 -2.70 -14.85
CA LEU A 324 -29.55 -3.01 -15.98
C LEU A 324 -31.04 -2.81 -15.62
N TYR A 325 -31.46 -3.28 -14.44
CA TYR A 325 -32.84 -3.07 -13.96
C TYR A 325 -33.14 -1.59 -13.69
N ASP A 326 -32.19 -0.81 -13.16
CA ASP A 326 -32.38 0.62 -12.91
C ASP A 326 -32.51 1.42 -14.20
N ARG A 327 -31.84 0.97 -15.27
CA ARG A 327 -31.96 1.55 -16.62
C ARG A 327 -33.29 1.22 -17.29
N ASP A 328 -33.71 -0.05 -17.22
CA ASP A 328 -34.95 -0.55 -17.79
C ASP A 328 -35.67 -1.45 -16.79
N LYS A 329 -36.84 -0.97 -16.33
CA LYS A 329 -37.68 -1.64 -15.30
C LYS A 329 -38.50 -2.79 -15.87
N SER A 330 -38.03 -3.44 -16.93
CA SER A 330 -38.70 -4.62 -17.49
C SER A 330 -38.76 -5.79 -16.54
N ASP A 331 -39.75 -6.67 -16.71
CA ASP A 331 -39.90 -7.90 -15.94
C ASP A 331 -38.69 -8.84 -16.12
N ALA A 332 -38.09 -8.84 -17.30
CA ALA A 332 -36.89 -9.60 -17.60
C ALA A 332 -35.70 -9.16 -16.75
N ASN A 333 -35.45 -7.84 -16.68
CA ASN A 333 -34.39 -7.27 -15.85
C ASN A 333 -34.66 -7.48 -14.35
N LEU A 334 -35.92 -7.37 -13.93
CA LEU A 334 -36.30 -7.67 -12.55
C LEU A 334 -36.01 -9.13 -12.19
N ALA A 335 -36.35 -10.07 -13.08
CA ALA A 335 -36.10 -11.50 -12.86
C ALA A 335 -34.60 -11.79 -12.69
N GLU A 336 -33.73 -11.21 -13.53
CA GLU A 336 -32.28 -11.36 -13.44
C GLU A 336 -31.70 -10.70 -12.19
N TYR A 337 -32.18 -9.52 -11.80
CA TYR A 337 -31.80 -8.89 -10.52
C TYR A 337 -32.16 -9.78 -9.31
N LEU A 338 -33.38 -10.32 -9.28
CA LEU A 338 -33.82 -11.22 -8.20
C LEU A 338 -33.00 -12.50 -8.16
N LYS A 339 -32.64 -13.07 -9.32
CA LYS A 339 -31.77 -14.25 -9.42
C LYS A 339 -30.37 -13.99 -8.88
N ALA A 340 -29.76 -12.84 -9.24
CA ALA A 340 -28.46 -12.44 -8.70
C ALA A 340 -28.52 -12.21 -7.18
N LYS A 341 -29.60 -11.61 -6.66
CA LYS A 341 -29.84 -11.43 -5.22
C LYS A 341 -29.92 -12.77 -4.49
N GLN A 342 -30.67 -13.74 -5.04
CA GLN A 342 -30.75 -15.09 -4.47
C GLN A 342 -29.38 -15.79 -4.49
N LYS A 343 -28.60 -15.63 -5.57
CA LYS A 343 -27.24 -16.18 -5.66
C LYS A 343 -26.35 -15.66 -4.53
N LEU A 344 -26.38 -14.34 -4.28
CA LEU A 344 -25.62 -13.74 -3.17
C LEU A 344 -26.08 -14.31 -1.81
N GLN A 345 -27.37 -14.38 -1.56
CA GLN A 345 -27.92 -14.95 -0.31
C GLN A 345 -27.43 -16.37 -0.08
N ARG A 346 -27.48 -17.24 -1.10
CA ARG A 346 -26.97 -18.62 -1.03
C ARG A 346 -25.47 -18.68 -0.75
N ARG A 347 -24.67 -17.77 -1.34
CA ARG A 347 -23.22 -17.72 -1.07
C ARG A 347 -22.93 -17.32 0.38
N GLN A 348 -23.66 -16.34 0.92
CA GLN A 348 -23.54 -15.93 2.31
C GLN A 348 -24.03 -17.01 3.29
N GLU A 349 -25.07 -17.75 2.95
CA GLU A 349 -25.54 -18.89 3.74
C GLU A 349 -24.49 -20.00 3.79
N LYS A 350 -23.94 -20.42 2.64
CA LYS A 350 -22.82 -21.38 2.57
C LYS A 350 -21.59 -20.94 3.36
N MET A 351 -21.33 -19.65 3.49
CA MET A 351 -20.26 -19.13 4.35
C MET A 351 -20.61 -19.34 5.83
N ARG A 352 -21.84 -19.02 6.25
CA ARG A 352 -22.28 -19.26 7.65
C ARG A 352 -22.23 -20.72 8.03
N GLU A 353 -22.74 -21.60 7.15
CA GLU A 353 -22.67 -23.05 7.33
C GLU A 353 -21.23 -23.55 7.45
N TYR A 354 -20.34 -23.06 6.58
CA TYR A 354 -18.94 -23.44 6.60
C TYR A 354 -18.23 -23.04 7.90
N ILE A 355 -18.42 -21.79 8.35
CA ILE A 355 -17.87 -21.31 9.62
C ILE A 355 -18.44 -22.11 10.79
N GLY A 356 -19.76 -22.38 10.78
CA GLY A 356 -20.42 -23.22 11.80
C GLY A 356 -19.82 -24.61 11.86
N ALA A 357 -19.66 -25.28 10.70
CA ALA A 357 -19.03 -26.59 10.61
C ALA A 357 -17.57 -26.62 11.06
N ALA A 358 -16.80 -25.59 10.70
CA ALA A 358 -15.41 -25.45 11.17
C ALA A 358 -15.34 -25.27 12.69
N ASN A 359 -16.20 -24.41 13.25
CA ASN A 359 -16.23 -24.15 14.70
C ASN A 359 -16.74 -25.36 15.51
N ALA A 360 -17.59 -26.21 14.92
CA ALA A 360 -18.00 -27.44 15.55
C ALA A 360 -16.87 -28.49 15.73
N LYS A 361 -15.76 -28.34 15.01
CA LYS A 361 -14.56 -29.19 15.17
C LYS A 361 -13.69 -28.77 16.37
N SER A 362 -13.94 -27.62 16.96
CA SER A 362 -13.15 -27.11 18.09
C SER A 362 -13.14 -28.10 19.26
N ARG A 363 -11.96 -28.35 19.81
CA ARG A 363 -11.74 -29.24 20.96
C ARG A 363 -11.81 -28.50 22.29
N THR A 364 -11.69 -27.15 22.25
CA THR A 364 -11.64 -26.30 23.45
C THR A 364 -12.88 -25.43 23.62
N GLY A 365 -13.79 -25.44 22.62
CA GLY A 365 -14.93 -24.53 22.55
C GLY A 365 -14.62 -23.14 22.03
N LYS A 366 -13.35 -22.80 21.75
CA LYS A 366 -12.97 -21.55 21.09
C LYS A 366 -13.18 -21.63 19.59
N SER A 367 -13.55 -20.52 18.97
CA SER A 367 -13.79 -20.47 17.52
C SER A 367 -12.54 -20.82 16.71
N VAL A 368 -12.71 -21.59 15.65
CA VAL A 368 -11.68 -21.88 14.65
C VAL A 368 -11.66 -20.77 13.60
N LEU A 369 -12.83 -20.38 13.11
CA LEU A 369 -13.00 -19.35 12.09
C LEU A 369 -13.96 -18.27 12.56
N HIS A 370 -13.68 -17.03 12.13
CA HIS A 370 -14.59 -15.89 12.28
C HIS A 370 -14.92 -15.32 10.91
N ARG A 371 -16.17 -14.86 10.75
CA ARG A 371 -16.56 -14.15 9.54
C ARG A 371 -15.80 -12.83 9.44
N LYS A 372 -15.23 -12.54 8.26
CA LYS A 372 -14.47 -11.31 7.96
C LYS A 372 -15.22 -10.50 6.88
N PRO A 373 -16.21 -9.64 7.26
CA PRO A 373 -17.06 -8.91 6.31
C PRO A 373 -16.29 -8.04 5.34
N ASP A 374 -15.17 -7.45 5.77
CA ASP A 374 -14.32 -6.59 4.95
C ASP A 374 -13.70 -7.35 3.78
N ARG A 375 -13.38 -8.64 3.98
CA ARG A 375 -12.91 -9.52 2.91
C ARG A 375 -14.01 -9.95 1.93
N GLU A 376 -15.27 -9.85 2.33
CA GLU A 376 -16.44 -10.09 1.48
C GLU A 376 -16.88 -8.82 0.72
N TRP A 377 -16.30 -7.65 1.04
CA TRP A 377 -16.64 -6.39 0.39
C TRP A 377 -16.10 -6.35 -1.05
N ALA A 378 -16.91 -5.87 -1.98
CA ALA A 378 -16.63 -5.87 -3.42
C ALA A 378 -16.57 -4.46 -4.01
N GLY A 379 -16.27 -3.43 -3.19
CA GLY A 379 -16.29 -2.05 -3.64
C GLY A 379 -17.73 -1.61 -3.93
N ASP A 380 -18.65 -1.84 -2.99
CA ASP A 380 -20.01 -1.30 -3.09
C ASP A 380 -19.88 0.21 -3.07
N MET A 381 -20.21 0.89 -4.19
CA MET A 381 -20.10 2.34 -4.27
C MET A 381 -20.96 3.00 -3.19
N PRO A 382 -20.39 3.60 -2.15
CA PRO A 382 -21.17 4.39 -1.22
C PRO A 382 -21.74 5.59 -1.97
N LYS A 383 -22.96 5.96 -1.67
CA LYS A 383 -23.47 7.26 -2.12
C LYS A 383 -22.54 8.33 -1.54
N GLY A 384 -21.60 8.81 -2.35
CA GLY A 384 -20.77 9.97 -2.03
C GLY A 384 -19.31 9.75 -1.63
N GLY A 385 -18.66 8.62 -1.92
CA GLY A 385 -17.19 8.54 -1.73
C GLY A 385 -16.61 7.14 -1.50
N VAL A 386 -15.29 7.07 -1.53
CA VAL A 386 -14.49 5.88 -1.20
C VAL A 386 -14.65 5.55 0.28
N ALA A 387 -14.82 4.30 0.63
CA ALA A 387 -14.73 3.82 2.01
C ALA A 387 -13.27 3.85 2.47
N VAL A 388 -12.78 5.05 2.73
CA VAL A 388 -11.48 5.28 3.37
C VAL A 388 -11.67 5.09 4.87
N SER A 389 -10.72 4.45 5.56
CA SER A 389 -10.78 4.28 7.00
C SER A 389 -10.94 5.65 7.71
N ALA A 390 -11.53 5.65 8.88
CA ALA A 390 -11.66 6.89 9.67
C ALA A 390 -10.28 7.51 9.95
N ALA A 391 -9.25 6.69 10.14
CA ALA A 391 -7.87 7.10 10.33
C ALA A 391 -7.30 7.74 9.06
N SER A 392 -7.45 7.12 7.88
CA SER A 392 -7.00 7.70 6.60
C SER A 392 -7.70 9.01 6.28
N LYS A 393 -9.01 9.13 6.59
CA LYS A 393 -9.73 10.41 6.48
C LYS A 393 -9.14 11.47 7.40
N LYS A 394 -8.88 11.10 8.66
CA LYS A 394 -8.28 12.02 9.64
C LYS A 394 -6.90 12.49 9.20
N ARG A 395 -6.05 11.60 8.68
CA ARG A 395 -4.72 11.95 8.17
C ARG A 395 -4.79 12.80 6.89
N ALA A 396 -5.64 12.44 5.93
CA ALA A 396 -5.85 13.24 4.73
C ALA A 396 -6.35 14.64 5.08
N MET A 397 -7.27 14.76 6.04
CA MET A 397 -7.75 16.04 6.54
C MET A 397 -6.64 16.82 7.28
N ALA A 398 -5.83 16.14 8.10
CA ALA A 398 -4.69 16.77 8.79
C ALA A 398 -3.65 17.26 7.76
N ARG A 399 -3.32 16.45 6.75
CA ARG A 399 -2.42 16.83 5.65
C ARG A 399 -2.97 18.03 4.85
N ALA A 400 -4.26 18.03 4.52
CA ALA A 400 -4.92 19.15 3.86
C ALA A 400 -4.93 20.41 4.75
N ALA A 401 -5.22 20.27 6.03
CA ALA A 401 -5.19 21.36 6.99
C ALA A 401 -3.78 21.94 7.17
N LEU A 402 -2.76 21.07 7.19
CA LEU A 402 -1.35 21.50 7.23
C LEU A 402 -0.97 22.26 5.97
N LYS A 403 -1.34 21.73 4.78
CA LYS A 403 -1.14 22.44 3.50
C LYS A 403 -1.81 23.81 3.52
N GLU A 404 -3.06 23.89 3.92
CA GLU A 404 -3.81 25.15 3.98
C GLU A 404 -3.18 26.14 4.97
N ARG A 405 -2.68 25.67 6.12
CA ARG A 405 -1.97 26.51 7.09
C ARG A 405 -0.67 27.06 6.50
N CYS A 406 0.13 26.23 5.80
CA CYS A 406 1.31 26.69 5.10
C CYS A 406 1.01 27.72 4.00
N LEU A 407 -0.12 27.58 3.30
CA LEU A 407 -0.56 28.53 2.27
C LEU A 407 -1.03 29.86 2.84
N ARG A 408 -1.61 29.85 4.05
CA ARG A 408 -2.05 31.09 4.74
C ARG A 408 -0.91 31.85 5.40
N ALA A 409 0.26 31.24 5.60
CA ALA A 409 1.42 31.91 6.14
C ALA A 409 1.78 33.12 5.27
N LYS A 410 1.91 34.29 5.89
CA LYS A 410 2.23 35.55 5.20
C LYS A 410 3.59 35.47 4.50
N TYR A 411 4.53 34.80 5.14
CA TYR A 411 5.87 34.52 4.63
C TYR A 411 6.04 33.00 4.53
N PRO A 412 6.99 32.47 3.77
CA PRO A 412 7.28 31.05 3.73
C PRO A 412 8.01 30.57 5.01
N VAL A 413 7.48 30.95 6.17
CA VAL A 413 7.90 30.58 7.52
C VAL A 413 6.83 29.67 8.11
N PHE A 414 7.07 28.36 8.09
CA PHE A 414 6.10 27.36 8.53
C PHE A 414 6.40 26.95 9.98
N ASP A 415 6.32 27.94 10.88
CA ASP A 415 6.58 27.78 12.30
C ASP A 415 5.49 28.42 13.16
N ARG A 416 5.27 27.91 14.38
CA ARG A 416 4.34 28.49 15.33
C ARG A 416 4.76 29.88 15.79
N ASP A 417 6.06 30.17 15.71
CA ASP A 417 6.66 31.46 16.03
C ASP A 417 6.86 32.36 14.80
N GLU A 418 6.01 32.21 13.76
CA GLU A 418 6.06 32.98 12.51
C GLU A 418 6.18 34.50 12.72
N LEU A 419 5.55 35.03 13.75
CA LEU A 419 5.57 36.44 14.12
C LEU A 419 6.51 36.77 15.29
N GLY A 420 7.13 35.77 15.91
CA GLY A 420 8.04 35.90 17.03
C GLY A 420 9.51 36.02 16.61
N ARG A 421 10.42 35.43 17.41
CA ARG A 421 11.88 35.50 17.17
C ARG A 421 12.27 34.91 15.81
N ILE A 422 11.77 33.71 15.50
CA ILE A 422 12.08 33.01 14.23
C ILE A 422 11.59 33.85 13.04
N GLY A 423 10.38 34.38 13.10
CA GLY A 423 9.84 35.23 12.04
C GLY A 423 10.63 36.53 11.86
N ARG A 424 11.06 37.19 12.94
CA ARG A 424 11.89 38.39 12.85
C ARG A 424 13.28 38.08 12.30
N ALA A 425 13.94 37.04 12.81
CA ALA A 425 15.25 36.60 12.32
C ALA A 425 15.20 36.21 10.84
N THR A 426 14.13 35.56 10.41
CA THR A 426 13.91 35.23 8.99
C THR A 426 13.70 36.44 8.10
N GLN A 427 12.94 37.44 8.57
CA GLN A 427 12.76 38.70 7.82
C GLN A 427 14.04 39.51 7.74
N ALA A 428 14.89 39.43 8.77
CA ALA A 428 16.22 40.04 8.78
C ALA A 428 17.24 39.23 7.97
N ALA A 429 17.02 37.92 7.76
CA ALA A 429 17.93 37.05 7.04
C ALA A 429 18.25 37.62 5.66
N ARG A 430 19.54 37.68 5.33
CA ARG A 430 19.99 38.17 4.03
C ARG A 430 19.44 37.30 2.92
N LYS A 431 18.43 37.82 2.19
CA LYS A 431 17.86 37.13 1.03
C LYS A 431 18.96 36.95 -0.03
N GLU A 432 19.24 35.72 -0.39
CA GLU A 432 20.10 35.45 -1.55
C GLU A 432 19.33 35.78 -2.82
N LYS A 433 19.92 36.65 -3.65
CA LYS A 433 19.29 37.08 -4.90
C LYS A 433 19.03 35.87 -5.82
N GLY A 434 17.77 35.68 -6.23
CA GLY A 434 17.37 34.61 -7.14
C GLY A 434 17.08 33.26 -6.45
N ARG A 435 16.90 33.23 -5.12
CA ARG A 435 16.47 32.05 -4.36
C ARG A 435 15.23 32.36 -3.53
N TYR A 436 14.40 31.35 -3.37
CA TYR A 436 13.20 31.40 -2.54
C TYR A 436 13.49 30.72 -1.19
N ASP A 437 13.40 31.51 -0.12
CA ASP A 437 13.71 31.05 1.24
C ASP A 437 12.50 30.40 1.89
N VAL A 438 12.66 29.19 2.44
CA VAL A 438 11.62 28.46 3.18
C VAL A 438 12.15 28.09 4.55
N VAL A 439 11.44 28.50 5.61
CA VAL A 439 11.82 28.28 7.01
C VAL A 439 10.85 27.32 7.66
N MET A 440 11.38 26.27 8.28
CA MET A 440 10.62 25.30 9.07
C MET A 440 11.59 24.44 9.89
N HIS A 441 11.08 23.72 10.86
CA HIS A 441 11.88 22.66 11.49
C HIS A 441 12.10 21.50 10.52
N GLY A 442 13.16 20.71 10.75
CA GLY A 442 13.47 19.58 9.89
C GLY A 442 14.44 18.58 10.48
N SER A 443 14.59 17.49 9.78
CA SER A 443 15.55 16.42 10.00
C SER A 443 16.09 15.96 8.65
N PRO A 444 17.09 15.06 8.60
CA PRO A 444 17.65 14.60 7.33
C PRO A 444 16.60 14.00 6.37
N GLN A 445 15.50 13.51 6.89
CA GLN A 445 14.51 12.76 6.10
C GLN A 445 13.14 13.46 5.98
N ILE A 446 12.80 14.38 6.88
CA ILE A 446 11.44 14.92 7.01
C ILE A 446 11.48 16.41 7.33
N ALA A 447 10.58 17.17 6.71
CA ALA A 447 10.26 18.51 7.14
C ALA A 447 9.21 18.49 8.26
N LEU A 448 9.26 19.47 9.15
CA LEU A 448 8.36 19.61 10.29
C LEU A 448 7.73 21.03 10.33
N PRO A 449 6.95 21.41 9.29
CA PRO A 449 6.21 22.65 9.32
C PRO A 449 5.23 22.64 10.50
N TYR A 450 5.26 23.69 11.32
CA TYR A 450 4.46 23.80 12.55
C TYR A 450 4.62 22.61 13.52
N LEU A 451 5.75 21.91 13.49
CA LEU A 451 6.07 20.68 14.22
C LEU A 451 5.19 19.48 13.79
N GLU A 452 4.55 19.56 12.63
CA GLU A 452 3.82 18.45 12.02
C GLU A 452 4.64 17.84 10.87
N ARG A 453 4.60 16.52 10.73
CA ARG A 453 5.42 15.82 9.73
C ARG A 453 4.94 16.11 8.32
N ALA A 454 5.87 16.45 7.43
CA ALA A 454 5.62 16.68 6.02
C ALA A 454 6.71 16.02 5.16
N ASP A 455 6.31 15.27 4.13
CA ASP A 455 7.20 14.76 3.11
C ASP A 455 7.56 15.85 2.07
N ALA A 456 8.55 15.56 1.25
CA ALA A 456 9.01 16.48 0.21
C ALA A 456 7.91 16.83 -0.80
N ARG A 457 7.02 15.89 -1.11
CA ARG A 457 5.88 16.09 -2.01
C ARG A 457 4.87 17.09 -1.47
N LEU A 458 4.53 17.01 -0.17
CA LEU A 458 3.62 17.98 0.44
C LEU A 458 4.22 19.39 0.40
N ILE A 459 5.50 19.52 0.73
CA ILE A 459 6.17 20.84 0.68
C ILE A 459 6.25 21.36 -0.77
N ALA A 460 6.56 20.50 -1.74
CA ALA A 460 6.53 20.87 -3.15
C ALA A 460 5.14 21.34 -3.60
N ASP A 461 4.08 20.65 -3.18
CA ASP A 461 2.71 21.04 -3.48
C ASP A 461 2.29 22.35 -2.80
N VAL A 462 2.79 22.60 -1.57
CA VAL A 462 2.63 23.89 -0.90
C VAL A 462 3.28 24.99 -1.71
N LEU A 463 4.57 24.83 -2.03
CA LEU A 463 5.33 25.86 -2.76
C LEU A 463 4.69 26.18 -4.11
N ARG A 464 4.38 25.17 -4.92
CA ARG A 464 3.72 25.37 -6.22
C ARG A 464 2.34 26.06 -6.12
N SER A 465 1.67 25.96 -4.97
CA SER A 465 0.37 26.57 -4.74
C SER A 465 0.44 27.95 -4.11
N ARG A 466 1.63 28.47 -3.80
CA ARG A 466 1.82 29.81 -3.27
C ARG A 466 1.95 30.83 -4.39
N ASP A 467 1.27 31.96 -4.26
CA ASP A 467 1.31 33.05 -5.23
C ASP A 467 2.66 33.78 -5.32
N ASP A 468 3.49 33.64 -4.28
CA ASP A 468 4.82 34.28 -4.18
C ASP A 468 5.99 33.37 -4.62
N TYR A 469 5.73 32.15 -5.09
CA TYR A 469 6.72 31.22 -5.64
C TYR A 469 6.50 30.99 -7.13
N HIS A 470 7.53 31.26 -7.94
CA HIS A 470 7.45 31.20 -9.41
C HIS A 470 8.46 30.20 -10.03
N GLY A 471 8.93 29.23 -9.24
CA GLY A 471 9.86 28.20 -9.71
C GLY A 471 11.33 28.56 -9.51
N GLU A 472 11.64 29.50 -8.64
CA GLU A 472 13.02 29.87 -8.27
C GLU A 472 13.69 28.69 -7.52
N PRO A 473 15.03 28.59 -7.58
CA PRO A 473 15.79 27.73 -6.68
C PRO A 473 15.43 27.99 -5.21
N VAL A 474 15.25 26.91 -4.43
CA VAL A 474 14.80 27.00 -3.04
C VAL A 474 16.00 26.95 -2.08
N ARG A 475 16.01 27.83 -1.07
CA ARG A 475 16.88 27.71 0.09
C ARG A 475 16.07 27.30 1.31
N LEU A 476 16.34 26.09 1.81
CA LEU A 476 15.73 25.61 3.04
C LEU A 476 16.52 26.11 4.25
N LEU A 477 15.90 26.91 5.06
CA LEU A 477 16.40 27.29 6.38
C LEU A 477 15.77 26.34 7.42
N SER A 478 16.28 25.11 7.45
CA SER A 478 15.67 23.98 8.18
C SER A 478 16.76 22.98 8.59
N CYS A 479 16.89 22.73 9.89
CA CYS A 479 17.96 21.90 10.46
C CYS A 479 18.08 20.54 9.78
N TYR A 480 19.32 20.14 9.47
CA TYR A 480 19.71 18.82 8.94
C TYR A 480 19.07 18.39 7.61
N THR A 481 18.23 19.20 7.00
CA THR A 481 17.49 18.79 5.78
C THR A 481 18.40 18.57 4.56
N GLY A 482 19.63 19.07 4.60
CA GLY A 482 20.72 18.82 3.65
C GLY A 482 21.70 17.71 4.09
N ARG A 483 21.49 17.02 5.23
CA ARG A 483 22.37 15.93 5.63
C ARG A 483 22.00 14.65 4.87
N ALA A 484 22.78 14.34 3.85
CA ALA A 484 22.60 13.13 3.07
C ALA A 484 23.13 11.89 3.81
N ASN A 485 22.48 10.75 3.60
CA ASN A 485 22.99 9.45 3.99
C ASN A 485 24.07 8.96 3.00
N GLU A 486 24.66 7.78 3.23
CA GLU A 486 25.69 7.19 2.38
C GLU A 486 25.27 6.99 0.91
N ARG A 487 23.95 6.97 0.63
CA ARG A 487 23.38 6.88 -0.73
C ARG A 487 23.11 8.25 -1.36
N GLY A 488 23.47 9.33 -0.71
CA GLY A 488 23.19 10.68 -1.18
C GLY A 488 21.73 11.13 -1.01
N GLU A 489 20.94 10.44 -0.16
CA GLU A 489 19.53 10.74 0.05
C GLU A 489 19.32 11.62 1.28
N CYS A 490 18.59 12.73 1.10
CA CYS A 490 18.12 13.59 2.17
C CYS A 490 16.81 14.27 1.76
N PHE A 491 16.19 15.01 2.69
CA PHE A 491 14.96 15.74 2.39
C PHE A 491 15.15 16.76 1.26
N ALA A 492 16.26 17.51 1.26
CA ALA A 492 16.54 18.52 0.25
C ALA A 492 16.70 17.93 -1.16
N GLN A 493 17.35 16.77 -1.30
CA GLN A 493 17.44 16.08 -2.60
C GLN A 493 16.06 15.67 -3.11
N ARG A 494 15.21 15.10 -2.23
CA ARG A 494 13.85 14.74 -2.63
C ARG A 494 13.00 15.94 -3.00
N LEU A 495 13.14 17.04 -2.28
CA LEU A 495 12.43 18.26 -2.62
C LEU A 495 12.90 18.84 -3.96
N ALA A 496 14.21 18.78 -4.25
CA ALA A 496 14.75 19.16 -5.56
C ALA A 496 14.18 18.30 -6.69
N ASP A 497 14.12 16.98 -6.48
CA ASP A 497 13.56 16.03 -7.45
C ASP A 497 12.05 16.29 -7.68
N GLU A 498 11.29 16.59 -6.62
CA GLU A 498 9.85 16.90 -6.73
C GLU A 498 9.60 18.25 -7.41
N LEU A 499 10.34 19.31 -7.05
CA LEU A 499 10.13 20.64 -7.60
C LEU A 499 10.70 20.81 -9.01
N GLY A 500 11.74 20.04 -9.36
CA GLY A 500 12.50 20.22 -10.59
C GLY A 500 13.46 21.42 -10.57
N VAL A 501 13.77 21.95 -9.38
CA VAL A 501 14.69 23.10 -9.19
C VAL A 501 15.78 22.75 -8.19
N THR A 502 16.86 23.53 -8.20
CA THR A 502 17.92 23.38 -7.21
C THR A 502 17.41 23.73 -5.80
N VAL A 503 17.74 22.89 -4.81
CA VAL A 503 17.44 23.12 -3.40
C VAL A 503 18.75 23.19 -2.62
N THR A 504 18.94 24.23 -1.82
CA THR A 504 20.07 24.39 -0.92
C THR A 504 19.60 24.24 0.51
N ALA A 505 20.29 23.45 1.33
CA ALA A 505 19.86 23.13 2.69
C ALA A 505 21.05 22.85 3.62
N PRO A 506 20.94 23.10 4.95
CA PRO A 506 22.00 22.86 5.90
C PRO A 506 22.18 21.36 6.21
N ASP A 507 23.43 20.94 6.32
CA ASP A 507 23.81 19.58 6.72
C ASP A 507 23.86 19.38 8.25
N GLY A 508 23.70 20.47 9.02
CA GLY A 508 23.72 20.52 10.47
C GLY A 508 22.50 21.25 11.08
N MET A 509 22.57 21.49 12.38
CA MET A 509 21.59 22.35 13.06
C MET A 509 21.78 23.80 12.63
N LEU A 510 20.69 24.45 12.25
CA LEU A 510 20.70 25.84 11.77
C LEU A 510 20.27 26.76 12.92
N TRP A 511 21.06 27.77 13.17
CA TRP A 511 20.83 28.87 14.12
C TRP A 511 20.64 30.19 13.37
N LEU A 512 19.41 30.71 13.39
CA LEU A 512 19.09 32.01 12.81
C LEU A 512 19.43 33.12 13.83
N LYS A 513 20.16 34.13 13.42
CA LYS A 513 20.60 35.27 14.24
C LYS A 513 19.71 36.48 14.02
N ASP A 514 19.56 37.32 15.06
CA ASP A 514 18.74 38.54 15.01
C ASP A 514 19.28 39.61 14.03
N ASP A 515 20.55 39.54 13.67
CA ASP A 515 21.20 40.41 12.67
C ASP A 515 20.97 39.97 11.21
N GLY A 516 20.21 38.89 11.00
CA GLY A 516 19.96 38.30 9.69
C GLY A 516 21.05 37.35 9.18
N GLY A 517 22.02 37.03 10.02
CA GLY A 517 22.99 35.96 9.78
C GLY A 517 22.46 34.60 10.22
N TYR A 518 23.22 33.56 9.92
CA TYR A 518 22.98 32.22 10.48
C TYR A 518 24.32 31.51 10.70
N SER A 519 24.32 30.51 11.56
CA SER A 519 25.40 29.55 11.73
C SER A 519 24.84 28.12 11.65
N ILE A 520 25.70 27.17 11.27
CA ILE A 520 25.34 25.75 11.15
C ILE A 520 26.32 24.97 12.03
N GLY A 521 25.85 24.40 13.14
CA GLY A 521 26.71 23.73 14.11
C GLY A 521 25.93 23.22 15.30
N GLU A 522 26.62 22.67 16.31
CA GLU A 522 25.97 22.13 17.52
C GLU A 522 25.40 23.23 18.43
N ASN A 523 25.94 24.43 18.35
CA ASN A 523 25.46 25.63 19.06
C ASN A 523 25.49 26.87 18.17
N GLU A 524 24.92 27.99 18.67
CA GLU A 524 24.75 29.24 17.92
C GLU A 524 26.08 29.92 17.51
N ASP A 525 27.15 29.70 18.26
CA ASP A 525 28.46 30.31 18.03
C ASP A 525 29.37 29.49 17.09
N GLU A 526 29.01 28.22 16.88
CA GLU A 526 29.74 27.32 16.00
C GLU A 526 29.23 27.37 14.57
N ASN A 527 30.14 27.34 13.59
CA ASN A 527 29.82 27.23 12.18
C ASN A 527 30.63 26.09 11.55
N THR A 528 30.38 24.88 11.97
CA THR A 528 31.07 23.64 11.55
C THR A 528 30.41 22.94 10.38
N GLY A 529 29.12 23.23 10.12
CA GLY A 529 28.36 22.69 9.01
C GLY A 529 28.32 23.63 7.81
N SER A 530 27.60 23.20 6.78
CA SER A 530 27.54 23.90 5.48
C SER A 530 26.14 23.90 4.88
N MET A 531 25.86 24.88 4.02
CA MET A 531 24.71 24.83 3.12
C MET A 531 25.09 24.02 1.89
N VAL A 532 24.43 22.89 1.70
CA VAL A 532 24.68 21.92 0.60
C VAL A 532 23.65 22.12 -0.50
N GLU A 533 24.11 22.12 -1.75
CA GLU A 533 23.26 22.29 -2.92
C GLU A 533 22.88 20.94 -3.56
N TYR A 534 21.58 20.75 -3.81
CA TYR A 534 21.00 19.58 -4.43
C TYR A 534 20.31 19.93 -5.74
N LYS A 535 20.77 19.35 -6.84
CA LYS A 535 20.15 19.50 -8.15
C LYS A 535 19.15 18.38 -8.39
N PRO A 536 18.02 18.66 -9.10
CA PRO A 536 17.07 17.62 -9.43
C PRO A 536 17.75 16.54 -10.28
N ARG A 537 17.54 15.29 -9.89
CA ARG A 537 18.00 14.13 -10.66
C ARG A 537 17.05 13.95 -11.84
N ARG A 538 17.58 13.66 -13.03
CA ARG A 538 16.74 13.38 -14.21
C ARG A 538 15.87 12.14 -13.90
N LYS A 539 14.56 12.25 -14.08
CA LYS A 539 13.70 11.07 -14.12
C LYS A 539 14.08 10.27 -15.39
N HIS A 540 14.73 9.14 -15.19
CA HIS A 540 15.00 8.17 -16.27
C HIS A 540 13.74 7.38 -16.59
#